data_d0186601dc8199f5c4688172768d9af8
#
_entry.id   d0186601dc8199f5c4688172768d9af8
#
_cell.length_a   1.000
_cell.length_b   1.000
_cell.length_c   1.000
_cell.angle_alpha   90.00
_cell.angle_beta   90.00
_cell.angle_gamma   90.00
#
_symmetry.space_group_name_H-M   'P 1'
#
loop_
_entity.id
_entity.type
_entity.pdbx_description
1 polymer ?
#
loop_
_entity_poly.entity_id
_entity_poly.type
_entity_poly.pdbx_seq_one_letter_code
_entity_poly.pdbx_strand_id
1 'polypeptide(L)'
;AWAVEDLHGWVCIYHRHGALEPGPAPEPRYRPERIPEIDRGELLYRGQYDAGAVHMHLLEFVENSVDFQHFAPVHGNLRIPWTSIPVPGMRIEHHATWRRDEREPHVSWFENSAKLAFRGKEIPKSGAVANVRLEGPGAIVRFDFSLNARPGRIVMFQSQTPIAPLTQRVRFRWFSDSKISKLQAGFIVGNWVSQWRQDIGIWERKVFRKNPLLSRGDGPVHQLRKWYAQFYPAPGQARAARAN
;
A
#
# COMPACT_ATOMS: atom_id res chain seq x y z
N ALA A 1 9.13 27.82 1.03
CA ALA A 1 8.24 27.21 2.06
C ALA A 1 7.73 25.85 1.57
N TRP A 2 7.26 25.01 2.49
CA TRP A 2 6.67 23.69 2.21
C TRP A 2 5.23 23.66 2.69
N ALA A 3 4.34 23.06 1.92
CA ALA A 3 3.01 22.71 2.39
C ALA A 3 3.13 21.47 3.28
N VAL A 4 2.72 21.58 4.52
CA VAL A 4 2.85 20.56 5.55
C VAL A 4 1.50 20.26 6.18
N GLU A 5 1.23 18.99 6.46
CA GLU A 5 0.00 18.53 7.12
C GLU A 5 0.32 17.40 8.11
N ASP A 6 -0.37 17.39 9.24
CA ASP A 6 -0.40 16.22 10.13
C ASP A 6 -1.47 15.23 9.64
N LEU A 7 -1.06 14.01 9.38
CA LEU A 7 -1.97 12.90 9.09
C LEU A 7 -1.87 11.85 10.20
N HIS A 8 -2.75 11.94 11.20
CA HIS A 8 -2.84 10.97 12.28
C HIS A 8 -1.48 10.68 12.96
N GLY A 9 -0.69 11.76 13.19
CA GLY A 9 0.63 11.73 13.80
C GLY A 9 1.79 11.45 12.85
N TRP A 10 1.59 11.55 11.55
CA TRP A 10 2.63 11.67 10.55
C TRP A 10 2.69 13.09 10.01
N VAL A 11 3.89 13.67 9.97
CA VAL A 11 4.13 14.93 9.26
C VAL A 11 4.29 14.62 7.79
N CYS A 12 3.31 15.03 6.99
CA CYS A 12 3.29 14.90 5.54
C CYS A 12 3.75 16.20 4.91
N ILE A 13 4.68 16.11 3.96
CA ILE A 13 5.20 17.26 3.22
C ILE A 13 4.83 17.06 1.75
N TYR A 14 4.13 18.05 1.18
CA TYR A 14 3.84 18.02 -0.24
C TYR A 14 5.08 18.39 -1.04
N HIS A 15 5.50 17.49 -1.92
CA HIS A 15 6.62 17.68 -2.83
C HIS A 15 6.16 17.57 -4.29
N ARG A 16 6.59 18.50 -5.13
CA ARG A 16 6.46 18.42 -6.58
C ARG A 16 7.80 18.77 -7.24
N HIS A 17 7.96 18.43 -8.49
CA HIS A 17 9.10 18.85 -9.29
C HIS A 17 9.20 20.39 -9.31
N GLY A 18 10.40 20.95 -9.10
CA GLY A 18 10.64 22.39 -8.98
C GLY A 18 10.32 23.00 -7.62
N ALA A 19 9.91 22.21 -6.62
CA ALA A 19 9.56 22.72 -5.29
C ALA A 19 10.76 23.22 -4.47
N LEU A 20 11.98 23.05 -4.93
CA LEU A 20 13.20 23.57 -4.29
C LEU A 20 13.52 25.00 -4.71
N GLU A 21 12.83 25.54 -5.71
CA GLU A 21 13.01 26.94 -6.12
C GLU A 21 12.54 27.89 -5.01
N PRO A 22 13.25 29.03 -4.76
CA PRO A 22 12.80 30.04 -3.81
C PRO A 22 11.38 30.56 -4.19
N GLY A 23 10.49 30.62 -3.20
CA GLY A 23 9.14 31.10 -3.44
C GLY A 23 8.13 30.60 -2.40
N PRO A 24 6.84 30.94 -2.58
CA PRO A 24 5.78 30.44 -1.74
C PRO A 24 5.63 28.91 -1.86
N ALA A 25 5.13 28.25 -0.82
CA ALA A 25 4.83 26.82 -0.87
C ALA A 25 3.85 26.52 -2.02
N PRO A 26 4.13 25.52 -2.85
CA PRO A 26 3.20 25.12 -3.88
C PRO A 26 1.92 24.57 -3.25
N GLU A 27 0.76 24.99 -3.78
CA GLU A 27 -0.51 24.41 -3.36
C GLU A 27 -0.58 22.90 -3.72
N PRO A 28 -0.91 22.06 -2.75
CA PRO A 28 -1.10 20.64 -2.99
C PRO A 28 -2.24 20.39 -3.99
N ARG A 29 -2.00 19.52 -4.97
CA ARG A 29 -3.05 19.11 -5.91
C ARG A 29 -4.13 18.26 -5.26
N TYR A 30 -3.80 17.62 -4.16
CA TYR A 30 -4.67 16.83 -3.30
C TYR A 30 -4.07 16.77 -1.90
N ARG A 31 -4.89 16.43 -0.91
CA ARG A 31 -4.47 16.17 0.47
C ARG A 31 -4.80 14.73 0.82
N PRO A 32 -3.97 14.06 1.66
CA PRO A 32 -4.30 12.74 2.16
C PRO A 32 -5.65 12.75 2.90
N GLU A 33 -6.46 11.73 2.67
CA GLU A 33 -7.75 11.63 3.32
C GLU A 33 -7.59 11.36 4.82
N ARG A 34 -8.14 12.26 5.65
CA ARG A 34 -8.24 12.05 7.11
C ARG A 34 -9.36 11.07 7.42
N ILE A 35 -9.16 10.30 8.48
CA ILE A 35 -10.16 9.40 9.03
C ILE A 35 -10.77 10.04 10.26
N PRO A 36 -12.01 10.57 10.19
CA PRO A 36 -12.61 11.30 11.29
C PRO A 36 -12.71 10.49 12.58
N GLU A 37 -12.88 9.18 12.48
CA GLU A 37 -12.96 8.28 13.64
C GLU A 37 -11.63 8.20 14.42
N ILE A 38 -10.50 8.41 13.76
CA ILE A 38 -9.20 8.52 14.44
C ILE A 38 -9.11 9.85 15.16
N ASP A 39 -9.52 10.95 14.51
CA ASP A 39 -9.49 12.29 15.09
C ASP A 39 -10.42 12.40 16.32
N ARG A 40 -11.56 11.69 16.33
CA ARG A 40 -12.49 11.62 17.47
C ARG A 40 -12.10 10.60 18.54
N GLY A 41 -11.02 9.83 18.33
CA GLY A 41 -10.57 8.78 19.26
C GLY A 41 -11.43 7.51 19.27
N GLU A 42 -12.30 7.31 18.28
CA GLU A 42 -13.10 6.08 18.11
C GLU A 42 -12.23 4.92 17.59
N LEU A 43 -11.27 5.24 16.72
CA LEU A 43 -10.20 4.32 16.33
C LEU A 43 -8.94 4.63 17.13
N LEU A 44 -8.54 3.69 17.96
CA LEU A 44 -7.42 3.83 18.89
C LEU A 44 -6.10 3.46 18.23
N TYR A 45 -5.05 4.22 18.49
CA TYR A 45 -3.70 3.88 18.07
C TYR A 45 -3.28 2.52 18.65
N ARG A 46 -2.79 1.61 17.80
CA ARG A 46 -2.42 0.24 18.20
C ARG A 46 -0.94 -0.07 18.02
N GLY A 47 -0.27 0.65 17.13
CA GLY A 47 1.16 0.46 16.93
C GLY A 47 1.70 1.06 15.64
N GLN A 48 3.00 0.92 15.48
CA GLN A 48 3.72 1.29 14.27
C GLN A 48 4.89 0.34 14.04
N TYR A 49 5.36 0.28 12.79
CA TYR A 49 6.50 -0.52 12.39
C TYR A 49 7.30 0.24 11.33
N ASP A 50 8.62 0.30 11.48
CA ASP A 50 9.55 0.84 10.47
C ASP A 50 10.21 -0.36 9.75
N ALA A 51 9.88 -0.53 8.48
CA ALA A 51 10.44 -1.60 7.67
C ALA A 51 11.83 -1.27 7.12
N GLY A 52 12.29 -0.03 7.30
CA GLY A 52 13.58 0.42 6.80
C GLY A 52 13.54 0.87 5.34
N ALA A 53 14.69 0.81 4.68
CA ALA A 53 14.85 1.16 3.27
C ALA A 53 14.53 -0.02 2.37
N VAL A 54 13.83 0.26 1.26
CA VAL A 54 13.53 -0.70 0.19
C VAL A 54 13.98 -0.07 -1.13
N HIS A 55 14.77 -0.81 -1.91
CA HIS A 55 15.34 -0.33 -3.17
C HIS A 55 14.38 -0.57 -4.33
N MET A 56 13.44 0.35 -4.51
CA MET A 56 12.42 0.26 -5.56
C MET A 56 11.94 1.64 -6.02
N HIS A 57 11.37 1.71 -7.21
CA HIS A 57 10.54 2.84 -7.60
C HIS A 57 9.14 2.69 -6.97
N LEU A 58 8.48 3.80 -6.60
CA LEU A 58 7.11 3.76 -6.03
C LEU A 58 6.12 2.97 -6.90
N LEU A 59 6.25 3.05 -8.22
CA LEU A 59 5.40 2.32 -9.17
C LEU A 59 5.43 0.80 -8.93
N GLU A 60 6.55 0.23 -8.50
CA GLU A 60 6.66 -1.24 -8.29
C GLU A 60 5.64 -1.73 -7.26
N PHE A 61 5.52 -1.00 -6.15
CA PHE A 61 4.51 -1.30 -5.14
C PHE A 61 3.08 -1.10 -5.68
N VAL A 62 2.84 0.02 -6.38
CA VAL A 62 1.50 0.32 -6.92
C VAL A 62 1.11 -0.68 -8.01
N GLU A 63 2.05 -1.09 -8.87
CA GLU A 63 1.83 -2.07 -9.93
C GLU A 63 1.52 -3.47 -9.37
N ASN A 64 2.02 -3.78 -8.16
CA ASN A 64 1.71 -5.03 -7.46
C ASN A 64 0.19 -5.21 -7.22
N SER A 65 -0.54 -4.09 -7.09
CA SER A 65 -2.00 -4.12 -6.91
C SER A 65 -2.80 -4.63 -8.12
N VAL A 66 -2.16 -4.75 -9.28
CA VAL A 66 -2.76 -5.28 -10.52
C VAL A 66 -2.07 -6.54 -11.04
N ASP A 67 -1.02 -7.00 -10.38
CA ASP A 67 -0.41 -8.30 -10.64
C ASP A 67 -1.14 -9.38 -9.85
N PHE A 68 -2.28 -9.83 -10.34
CA PHE A 68 -3.10 -10.80 -9.61
C PHE A 68 -2.48 -12.20 -9.58
N GLN A 69 -1.59 -12.51 -10.52
CA GLN A 69 -0.96 -13.83 -10.60
C GLN A 69 0.08 -14.09 -9.51
N HIS A 70 0.70 -13.05 -8.94
CA HIS A 70 1.71 -13.24 -7.90
C HIS A 70 1.12 -13.75 -6.57
N PHE A 71 -0.18 -13.53 -6.30
CA PHE A 71 -0.78 -13.90 -5.00
C PHE A 71 -0.63 -15.38 -4.68
N ALA A 72 -0.93 -16.27 -5.62
CA ALA A 72 -0.86 -17.71 -5.37
C ALA A 72 0.57 -18.20 -5.08
N PRO A 73 1.60 -17.89 -5.88
CA PRO A 73 2.97 -18.34 -5.64
C PRO A 73 3.66 -17.59 -4.48
N VAL A 74 3.43 -16.28 -4.31
CA VAL A 74 4.14 -15.47 -3.30
C VAL A 74 3.40 -15.45 -1.98
N HIS A 75 2.08 -15.23 -1.98
CA HIS A 75 1.27 -15.03 -0.78
C HIS A 75 0.35 -16.19 -0.43
N GLY A 76 0.35 -17.26 -1.23
CA GLY A 76 -0.53 -18.40 -1.01
C GLY A 76 -0.23 -19.23 0.25
N ASN A 77 0.85 -18.99 0.98
CA ASN A 77 1.14 -19.64 2.26
C ASN A 77 0.88 -18.66 3.41
N LEU A 78 0.05 -19.08 4.39
CA LEU A 78 -0.06 -18.33 5.64
C LEU A 78 1.28 -18.34 6.36
N ARG A 79 1.68 -17.20 6.92
CA ARG A 79 2.92 -17.07 7.71
C ARG A 79 2.62 -16.72 9.15
N ILE A 80 3.54 -17.09 10.03
CA ILE A 80 3.53 -16.60 11.40
C ILE A 80 3.74 -15.08 11.33
N PRO A 81 2.85 -14.27 11.93
CA PRO A 81 2.93 -12.81 11.89
C PRO A 81 4.32 -12.29 12.29
N TRP A 82 4.79 -11.26 11.58
CA TRP A 82 6.10 -10.63 11.75
C TRP A 82 7.31 -11.49 11.37
N THR A 83 7.09 -12.69 10.81
CA THR A 83 8.17 -13.60 10.40
C THR A 83 8.05 -14.00 8.93
N SER A 84 9.09 -14.65 8.41
CA SER A 84 9.06 -15.32 7.09
C SER A 84 8.65 -16.80 7.18
N ILE A 85 8.31 -17.31 8.38
CA ILE A 85 8.07 -18.75 8.64
C ILE A 85 6.66 -19.12 8.16
N PRO A 86 6.50 -20.04 7.20
CA PRO A 86 5.18 -20.50 6.78
C PRO A 86 4.56 -21.42 7.84
N VAL A 87 3.23 -21.34 7.95
CA VAL A 87 2.46 -22.28 8.78
C VAL A 87 2.18 -23.55 7.97
N PRO A 88 2.69 -24.72 8.37
CA PRO A 88 2.54 -25.94 7.58
C PRO A 88 1.08 -26.30 7.29
N GLY A 89 0.77 -26.59 6.04
CA GLY A 89 -0.57 -26.99 5.61
C GLY A 89 -1.61 -25.86 5.51
N MET A 90 -1.26 -24.64 5.93
CA MET A 90 -2.14 -23.47 5.85
C MET A 90 -1.91 -22.68 4.55
N ARG A 91 -2.99 -22.47 3.82
CA ARG A 91 -2.99 -21.69 2.58
C ARG A 91 -3.87 -20.46 2.75
N ILE A 92 -3.56 -19.42 1.97
CA ILE A 92 -4.42 -18.25 1.78
C ILE A 92 -4.84 -18.26 0.31
N GLU A 93 -6.14 -18.20 0.07
CA GLU A 93 -6.73 -18.03 -1.25
C GLU A 93 -7.14 -16.57 -1.40
N HIS A 94 -6.62 -15.91 -2.41
CA HIS A 94 -6.83 -14.49 -2.67
C HIS A 94 -7.74 -14.29 -3.88
N HIS A 95 -8.60 -13.29 -3.78
CA HIS A 95 -9.33 -12.74 -4.90
C HIS A 95 -9.16 -11.22 -4.89
N ALA A 96 -8.54 -10.69 -5.94
CA ALA A 96 -8.15 -9.29 -6.02
C ALA A 96 -8.83 -8.58 -7.19
N THR A 97 -9.17 -7.31 -6.97
CA THR A 97 -9.66 -6.39 -8.00
C THR A 97 -8.98 -5.03 -7.87
N TRP A 98 -8.94 -4.30 -8.97
CA TRP A 98 -8.41 -2.94 -9.00
C TRP A 98 -9.32 -2.04 -9.84
N ARG A 99 -9.49 -0.78 -9.38
CA ARG A 99 -10.22 0.26 -10.11
C ARG A 99 -9.67 1.64 -9.80
N ARG A 100 -9.85 2.57 -10.72
CA ARG A 100 -9.64 4.00 -10.44
C ARG A 100 -10.82 4.53 -9.65
N ASP A 101 -10.60 5.56 -8.84
CA ASP A 101 -11.69 6.34 -8.27
C ASP A 101 -12.30 7.23 -9.36
N GLU A 102 -13.63 7.36 -9.36
CA GLU A 102 -14.36 8.18 -10.35
C GLU A 102 -14.39 9.65 -9.99
N ARG A 103 -14.31 9.98 -8.69
CA ARG A 103 -14.40 11.36 -8.18
C ARG A 103 -13.05 11.96 -7.90
N GLU A 104 -12.09 11.14 -7.49
CA GLU A 104 -10.75 11.55 -7.10
C GLU A 104 -9.71 10.98 -8.09
N PRO A 105 -9.35 11.70 -9.15
CA PRO A 105 -8.46 11.18 -10.21
C PRO A 105 -7.10 10.70 -9.71
N HIS A 106 -6.64 11.21 -8.57
CA HIS A 106 -5.37 10.84 -7.93
C HIS A 106 -5.48 9.59 -7.06
N VAL A 107 -6.67 8.97 -6.98
CA VAL A 107 -6.93 7.79 -6.14
C VAL A 107 -7.20 6.57 -7.00
N SER A 108 -6.69 5.43 -6.57
CA SER A 108 -7.13 4.12 -7.04
C SER A 108 -7.37 3.19 -5.86
N TRP A 109 -8.20 2.17 -6.10
CA TRP A 109 -8.60 1.20 -5.11
C TRP A 109 -8.14 -0.18 -5.52
N PHE A 110 -7.58 -0.87 -4.56
CA PHE A 110 -7.30 -2.30 -4.63
C PHE A 110 -8.08 -3.00 -3.54
N GLU A 111 -8.89 -3.98 -3.91
CA GLU A 111 -9.60 -4.82 -2.97
C GLU A 111 -9.03 -6.23 -3.04
N ASN A 112 -8.72 -6.80 -1.88
CA ASN A 112 -8.27 -8.17 -1.76
C ASN A 112 -9.12 -8.90 -0.72
N SER A 113 -9.95 -9.82 -1.16
CA SER A 113 -10.62 -10.76 -0.29
C SER A 113 -9.78 -12.03 -0.17
N ALA A 114 -9.64 -12.52 1.05
CA ALA A 114 -8.82 -13.67 1.35
C ALA A 114 -9.58 -14.67 2.24
N LYS A 115 -9.33 -15.96 2.03
CA LYS A 115 -9.84 -17.06 2.86
C LYS A 115 -8.70 -17.99 3.23
N LEU A 116 -8.80 -18.61 4.39
CA LEU A 116 -7.85 -19.62 4.83
C LEU A 116 -8.32 -21.02 4.45
N ALA A 117 -7.37 -21.86 4.03
CA ALA A 117 -7.59 -23.27 3.81
C ALA A 117 -6.51 -24.08 4.56
N PHE A 118 -6.92 -25.19 5.17
CA PHE A 118 -6.03 -26.16 5.79
C PHE A 118 -6.05 -27.46 4.99
N ARG A 119 -4.88 -27.89 4.48
CA ARG A 119 -4.73 -29.09 3.64
C ARG A 119 -5.77 -29.18 2.52
N GLY A 120 -6.03 -28.04 1.84
CA GLY A 120 -6.96 -27.94 0.73
C GLY A 120 -8.44 -27.81 1.10
N LYS A 121 -8.79 -27.75 2.40
CA LYS A 121 -10.17 -27.53 2.86
C LYS A 121 -10.31 -26.10 3.39
N GLU A 122 -11.28 -25.35 2.87
CA GLU A 122 -11.60 -24.00 3.37
C GLU A 122 -11.97 -24.04 4.85
N ILE A 123 -11.43 -23.09 5.61
CA ILE A 123 -11.80 -22.90 7.02
C ILE A 123 -13.02 -21.96 7.06
N PRO A 124 -14.16 -22.41 7.60
CA PRO A 124 -15.36 -21.58 7.67
C PRO A 124 -15.11 -20.27 8.44
N LYS A 125 -15.72 -19.18 7.94
CA LYS A 125 -15.63 -17.84 8.56
C LYS A 125 -14.22 -17.24 8.65
N SER A 126 -13.22 -17.83 7.99
CA SER A 126 -11.85 -17.32 7.98
C SER A 126 -11.66 -16.13 7.03
N GLY A 127 -12.69 -15.71 6.31
CA GLY A 127 -12.62 -14.63 5.33
C GLY A 127 -12.22 -13.29 5.94
N ALA A 128 -11.40 -12.57 5.21
CA ALA A 128 -10.99 -11.20 5.49
C ALA A 128 -11.00 -10.39 4.18
N VAL A 129 -11.30 -9.11 4.28
CA VAL A 129 -11.23 -8.17 3.16
C VAL A 129 -10.30 -7.04 3.54
N ALA A 130 -9.39 -6.70 2.64
CA ALA A 130 -8.57 -5.51 2.70
C ALA A 130 -8.99 -4.57 1.56
N ASN A 131 -9.60 -3.44 1.88
CA ASN A 131 -9.82 -2.34 0.95
C ASN A 131 -8.62 -1.40 1.05
N VAL A 132 -7.90 -1.25 -0.04
CA VAL A 132 -6.66 -0.48 -0.08
C VAL A 132 -6.85 0.74 -0.96
N ARG A 133 -6.72 1.93 -0.35
CA ARG A 133 -6.73 3.22 -1.03
C ARG A 133 -5.31 3.64 -1.32
N LEU A 134 -4.97 3.73 -2.59
CA LEU A 134 -3.71 4.23 -3.09
C LEU A 134 -3.87 5.72 -3.41
N GLU A 135 -3.16 6.58 -2.71
CA GLU A 135 -3.22 8.04 -2.90
C GLU A 135 -1.99 8.55 -3.64
N GLY A 136 -2.23 9.28 -4.72
CA GLY A 136 -1.17 9.83 -5.56
C GLY A 136 -0.26 8.73 -6.11
N PRO A 137 1.07 8.95 -6.14
CA PRO A 137 2.03 7.96 -6.64
C PRO A 137 2.24 6.77 -5.69
N GLY A 138 1.42 6.59 -4.66
CA GLY A 138 1.58 5.54 -3.66
C GLY A 138 2.51 5.93 -2.49
N ALA A 139 2.76 7.23 -2.28
CA ALA A 139 3.54 7.71 -1.14
C ALA A 139 2.82 7.47 0.20
N ILE A 140 1.49 7.53 0.20
CA ILE A 140 0.62 7.17 1.30
C ILE A 140 -0.41 6.17 0.79
N VAL A 141 -0.58 5.09 1.54
CA VAL A 141 -1.53 4.03 1.24
C VAL A 141 -2.31 3.72 2.51
N ARG A 142 -3.63 3.69 2.40
CA ARG A 142 -4.53 3.31 3.49
C ARG A 142 -5.10 1.93 3.23
N PHE A 143 -5.11 1.11 4.26
CA PHE A 143 -5.70 -0.21 4.29
C PHE A 143 -6.85 -0.22 5.30
N ASP A 144 -8.02 -0.62 4.88
CA ASP A 144 -9.17 -0.88 5.71
C ASP A 144 -9.40 -2.40 5.77
N PHE A 145 -9.15 -3.01 6.93
CA PHE A 145 -9.34 -4.45 7.13
C PHE A 145 -10.67 -4.71 7.82
N SER A 146 -11.44 -5.65 7.27
CA SER A 146 -12.62 -6.23 7.88
C SER A 146 -12.51 -7.75 7.93
N LEU A 147 -13.04 -8.35 9.00
CA LEU A 147 -12.97 -9.80 9.26
C LEU A 147 -14.38 -10.38 9.29
N ASN A 148 -14.62 -11.47 8.57
CA ASN A 148 -15.95 -12.12 8.55
C ASN A 148 -16.30 -12.75 9.91
N ALA A 149 -15.29 -13.14 10.68
CA ALA A 149 -15.52 -13.81 11.99
C ALA A 149 -15.88 -12.85 13.12
N ARG A 150 -15.59 -11.55 12.98
CA ARG A 150 -15.74 -10.59 14.10
C ARG A 150 -16.07 -9.19 13.58
N PRO A 151 -17.04 -8.49 14.20
CA PRO A 151 -17.25 -7.09 13.93
C PRO A 151 -16.05 -6.28 14.44
N GLY A 152 -15.65 -5.29 13.67
CA GLY A 152 -14.57 -4.37 14.03
C GLY A 152 -13.77 -3.94 12.82
N ARG A 153 -13.15 -2.77 12.91
CA ARG A 153 -12.37 -2.14 11.84
C ARG A 153 -10.92 -1.96 12.28
N ILE A 154 -10.00 -2.30 11.40
CA ILE A 154 -8.59 -1.94 11.53
C ILE A 154 -8.24 -1.06 10.34
N VAL A 155 -7.68 0.10 10.62
CA VAL A 155 -7.11 1.00 9.61
C VAL A 155 -5.61 1.00 9.76
N MET A 156 -4.90 0.72 8.69
CA MET A 156 -3.44 0.81 8.63
C MET A 156 -3.04 1.79 7.54
N PHE A 157 -2.10 2.63 7.84
CA PHE A 157 -1.41 3.48 6.87
C PHE A 157 -0.02 2.91 6.60
N GLN A 158 0.38 2.94 5.33
CA GLN A 158 1.75 2.72 4.89
C GLN A 158 2.25 4.00 4.25
N SER A 159 3.39 4.50 4.71
CA SER A 159 4.10 5.60 4.05
C SER A 159 5.31 5.06 3.32
N GLN A 160 5.57 5.62 2.14
CA GLN A 160 6.76 5.36 1.33
C GLN A 160 7.45 6.69 1.07
N THR A 161 8.48 6.99 1.88
CA THR A 161 9.20 8.25 1.82
C THR A 161 10.46 8.08 0.97
N PRO A 162 10.59 8.77 -0.18
CA PRO A 162 11.83 8.76 -0.95
C PRO A 162 12.99 9.32 -0.12
N ILE A 163 14.07 8.56 0.01
CA ILE A 163 15.29 8.96 0.75
C ILE A 163 16.51 9.02 -0.15
N ALA A 164 16.47 8.37 -1.30
CA ALA A 164 17.47 8.42 -2.36
C ALA A 164 16.81 7.98 -3.69
N PRO A 165 17.48 8.16 -4.84
CA PRO A 165 17.00 7.62 -6.11
C PRO A 165 16.69 6.12 -5.98
N LEU A 166 15.50 5.72 -6.42
CA LEU A 166 15.01 4.34 -6.32
C LEU A 166 15.10 3.72 -4.91
N THR A 167 15.01 4.53 -3.86
CA THR A 167 15.07 4.05 -2.48
C THR A 167 14.00 4.73 -1.65
N GLN A 168 13.13 3.93 -1.05
CA GLN A 168 12.02 4.36 -0.22
C GLN A 168 12.22 3.89 1.21
N ARG A 169 11.98 4.76 2.20
CA ARG A 169 11.80 4.32 3.59
C ARG A 169 10.33 4.02 3.81
N VAL A 170 10.02 2.79 4.22
CA VAL A 170 8.65 2.31 4.39
C VAL A 170 8.32 2.19 5.86
N ARG A 171 7.17 2.78 6.25
CA ARG A 171 6.67 2.73 7.62
C ARG A 171 5.19 2.40 7.61
N PHE A 172 4.76 1.69 8.66
CA PHE A 172 3.37 1.32 8.92
C PHE A 172 2.91 1.92 10.23
N ARG A 173 1.64 2.35 10.29
CA ARG A 173 0.97 2.80 11.51
C ARG A 173 -0.48 2.33 11.45
N TRP A 174 -0.99 1.79 12.56
CA TRP A 174 -2.34 1.23 12.55
C TRP A 174 -3.15 1.57 13.78
N PHE A 175 -4.45 1.57 13.54
CA PHE A 175 -5.50 1.92 14.48
C PHE A 175 -6.58 0.85 14.43
N SER A 176 -7.34 0.65 15.49
CA SER A 176 -8.52 -0.18 15.49
C SER A 176 -9.57 0.35 16.45
N ASP A 177 -10.83 -0.03 16.22
CA ASP A 177 -11.86 0.21 17.21
C ASP A 177 -11.59 -0.54 18.54
N SER A 178 -12.37 -0.22 19.58
CA SER A 178 -12.19 -0.78 20.91
C SER A 178 -12.49 -2.31 20.99
N LYS A 179 -13.27 -2.84 20.05
CA LYS A 179 -13.65 -4.28 19.98
C LYS A 179 -12.48 -5.17 19.58
N ILE A 180 -11.45 -4.59 18.95
CA ILE A 180 -10.24 -5.30 18.55
C ILE A 180 -9.11 -4.91 19.49
N SER A 181 -8.59 -5.88 20.24
CA SER A 181 -7.47 -5.65 21.14
C SER A 181 -6.16 -5.30 20.37
N LYS A 182 -5.21 -4.69 21.09
CA LYS A 182 -3.88 -4.36 20.52
C LYS A 182 -3.17 -5.59 19.96
N LEU A 183 -3.29 -6.74 20.64
CA LEU A 183 -2.69 -8.01 20.21
C LEU A 183 -3.34 -8.54 18.94
N GLN A 184 -4.66 -8.49 18.85
CA GLN A 184 -5.39 -8.91 17.63
C GLN A 184 -5.07 -8.01 16.43
N ALA A 185 -5.07 -6.69 16.62
CA ALA A 185 -4.67 -5.76 15.56
C ALA A 185 -3.23 -6.02 15.13
N GLY A 186 -2.30 -6.21 16.07
CA GLY A 186 -0.90 -6.54 15.80
C GLY A 186 -0.73 -7.89 15.08
N PHE A 187 -1.57 -8.89 15.38
CA PHE A 187 -1.55 -10.17 14.69
C PHE A 187 -1.95 -10.02 13.21
N ILE A 188 -3.05 -9.32 12.93
CA ILE A 188 -3.57 -9.13 11.57
C ILE A 188 -2.60 -8.29 10.72
N VAL A 189 -2.14 -7.15 11.28
CA VAL A 189 -1.15 -6.29 10.62
C VAL A 189 0.17 -7.04 10.42
N GLY A 190 0.61 -7.82 11.42
CA GLY A 190 1.84 -8.61 11.32
C GLY A 190 1.79 -9.68 10.24
N ASN A 191 0.63 -10.29 10.02
CA ASN A 191 0.43 -11.22 8.90
C ASN A 191 0.56 -10.48 7.56
N TRP A 192 -0.11 -9.31 7.42
CA TRP A 192 0.01 -8.46 6.22
C TRP A 192 1.47 -8.06 5.96
N VAL A 193 2.18 -7.55 6.96
CA VAL A 193 3.59 -7.14 6.84
C VAL A 193 4.48 -8.35 6.47
N SER A 194 4.19 -9.53 6.99
CA SER A 194 4.91 -10.76 6.62
C SER A 194 4.73 -11.13 5.15
N GLN A 195 3.54 -10.91 4.58
CA GLN A 195 3.28 -11.07 3.16
C GLN A 195 4.03 -10.00 2.33
N TRP A 196 3.84 -8.74 2.70
CA TRP A 196 4.48 -7.60 2.04
C TRP A 196 6.01 -7.72 1.94
N ARG A 197 6.66 -8.25 2.99
CA ARG A 197 8.12 -8.47 3.00
C ARG A 197 8.61 -9.42 1.90
N GLN A 198 7.77 -10.32 1.42
CA GLN A 198 8.15 -11.25 0.36
C GLN A 198 8.30 -10.55 -0.98
N ASP A 199 7.53 -9.51 -1.20
CA ASP A 199 7.57 -8.74 -2.44
C ASP A 199 8.85 -7.92 -2.57
N ILE A 200 9.50 -7.54 -1.44
CA ILE A 200 10.75 -6.75 -1.45
C ILE A 200 11.79 -7.40 -2.37
N GLY A 201 12.02 -8.71 -2.22
CA GLY A 201 13.02 -9.41 -3.03
C GLY A 201 12.68 -9.44 -4.53
N ILE A 202 11.41 -9.27 -4.88
CA ILE A 202 10.94 -9.15 -6.27
C ILE A 202 11.17 -7.71 -6.75
N TRP A 203 10.71 -6.71 -6.01
CA TRP A 203 10.83 -5.30 -6.38
C TRP A 203 12.27 -4.85 -6.57
N GLU A 204 13.17 -5.26 -5.67
CA GLU A 204 14.59 -4.89 -5.72
C GLU A 204 15.36 -5.52 -6.89
N ARG A 205 14.82 -6.56 -7.51
CA ARG A 205 15.44 -7.27 -8.64
C ARG A 205 14.67 -7.13 -9.95
N LYS A 206 13.49 -6.51 -9.91
CA LYS A 206 12.63 -6.35 -11.07
C LYS A 206 13.26 -5.39 -12.07
N VAL A 207 13.28 -5.78 -13.34
CA VAL A 207 13.67 -4.91 -14.46
C VAL A 207 12.42 -4.32 -15.07
N PHE A 208 12.27 -3.00 -14.98
CA PHE A 208 11.15 -2.30 -15.59
C PHE A 208 11.12 -2.50 -17.11
N ARG A 209 9.98 -2.93 -17.62
CA ARG A 209 9.71 -3.06 -19.05
C ARG A 209 8.60 -2.09 -19.44
N LYS A 210 8.88 -1.20 -20.41
CA LYS A 210 7.87 -0.26 -20.94
C LYS A 210 6.68 -1.03 -21.51
N ASN A 211 6.94 -2.12 -22.23
CA ASN A 211 5.94 -3.02 -22.79
C ASN A 211 6.12 -4.40 -22.12
N PRO A 212 5.44 -4.67 -20.99
CA PRO A 212 5.52 -5.96 -20.32
C PRO A 212 4.79 -7.02 -21.14
N LEU A 213 5.27 -8.25 -21.08
CA LEU A 213 4.51 -9.41 -21.54
C LEU A 213 3.49 -9.74 -20.46
N LEU A 214 2.21 -9.69 -20.81
CA LEU A 214 1.11 -10.01 -19.92
C LEU A 214 0.49 -11.35 -20.28
N SER A 215 0.10 -12.10 -19.26
CA SER A 215 -0.65 -13.35 -19.37
C SER A 215 -2.16 -13.10 -19.28
N ARG A 216 -2.98 -14.11 -19.64
CA ARG A 216 -4.44 -14.00 -19.55
C ARG A 216 -4.95 -13.71 -18.13
N GLY A 217 -4.20 -14.10 -17.10
CA GLY A 217 -4.58 -13.93 -15.69
C GLY A 217 -4.06 -12.65 -15.04
N ASP A 218 -3.24 -11.86 -15.74
CA ASP A 218 -2.77 -10.58 -15.22
C ASP A 218 -3.92 -9.58 -15.17
N GLY A 219 -3.86 -8.69 -14.18
CA GLY A 219 -4.82 -7.60 -14.04
C GLY A 219 -4.56 -6.45 -15.03
N PRO A 220 -5.23 -5.32 -14.84
CA PRO A 220 -5.23 -4.21 -15.80
C PRO A 220 -3.95 -3.36 -15.74
N VAL A 221 -2.76 -3.97 -15.89
CA VAL A 221 -1.43 -3.32 -15.78
C VAL A 221 -1.32 -2.07 -16.67
N HIS A 222 -1.77 -2.15 -17.94
CA HIS A 222 -1.74 -1.00 -18.84
C HIS A 222 -2.65 0.15 -18.40
N GLN A 223 -3.81 -0.18 -17.82
CA GLN A 223 -4.74 0.84 -17.31
C GLN A 223 -4.15 1.53 -16.07
N LEU A 224 -3.53 0.76 -15.16
CA LEU A 224 -2.83 1.30 -14.01
C LEU A 224 -1.69 2.21 -14.45
N ARG A 225 -0.82 1.78 -15.37
CA ARG A 225 0.30 2.59 -15.86
C ARG A 225 -0.17 3.89 -16.53
N LYS A 226 -1.27 3.85 -17.29
CA LYS A 226 -1.90 5.04 -17.86
C LYS A 226 -2.41 5.99 -16.78
N TRP A 227 -3.04 5.47 -15.73
CA TRP A 227 -3.46 6.26 -14.58
C TRP A 227 -2.28 6.84 -13.83
N TYR A 228 -1.23 6.04 -13.58
CA TYR A 228 -0.04 6.45 -12.84
C TYR A 228 0.77 7.52 -13.56
N ALA A 229 0.70 7.60 -14.90
CA ALA A 229 1.45 8.56 -15.72
C ALA A 229 1.19 10.04 -15.33
N GLN A 230 0.04 10.35 -14.71
CA GLN A 230 -0.29 11.69 -14.23
C GLN A 230 0.65 12.21 -13.13
N PHE A 231 1.36 11.32 -12.43
CA PHE A 231 2.27 11.67 -11.34
C PHE A 231 3.70 11.93 -11.80
N TYR A 232 4.03 11.66 -13.03
CA TYR A 232 5.31 12.04 -13.62
C TYR A 232 5.31 13.51 -14.04
N PRO A 233 6.46 14.19 -14.01
CA PRO A 233 6.59 15.52 -14.57
C PRO A 233 6.28 15.50 -16.07
N ALA A 234 5.71 16.61 -16.59
CA ALA A 234 5.44 16.73 -18.01
C ALA A 234 6.73 16.60 -18.84
N PRO A 235 6.66 16.06 -20.08
CA PRO A 235 7.79 16.02 -20.98
C PRO A 235 8.38 17.42 -21.16
N GLY A 236 9.64 17.65 -20.86
CA GLY A 236 10.31 18.94 -20.84
C GLY A 236 10.65 19.47 -19.45
N GLN A 237 9.83 19.29 -18.45
CA GLN A 237 10.17 19.62 -17.06
C GLN A 237 11.27 18.71 -16.49
N ALA A 238 11.29 17.44 -16.92
CA ALA A 238 12.32 16.49 -16.52
C ALA A 238 13.73 16.78 -17.12
N ARG A 239 13.82 17.54 -18.23
CA ARG A 239 15.11 17.91 -18.84
C ARG A 239 15.79 19.07 -18.10
N ALA A 240 15.03 20.03 -17.59
CA ALA A 240 15.56 21.16 -16.85
C ALA A 240 16.24 20.75 -15.53
N ALA A 241 15.75 19.70 -14.87
CA ALA A 241 16.34 19.20 -13.61
C ALA A 241 17.65 18.42 -13.76
N ARG A 242 18.02 18.03 -14.98
CA ARG A 242 19.30 17.34 -15.26
C ARG A 242 20.42 18.31 -15.72
N ALA A 243 20.06 19.57 -15.93
CA ALA A 243 20.99 20.61 -16.42
C ALA A 243 21.50 21.56 -15.31
N ASN A 244 21.02 21.43 -14.10
CA ASN A 244 21.52 22.07 -12.87
C ASN A 244 22.01 20.98 -11.90
#